data_f1f95c68e69102e62f2d6ed89eb81cc0
#
_entry.id   f1f95c68e69102e62f2d6ed89eb81cc0
#
_cell.length_a   1.000
_cell.length_b   1.000
_cell.length_c   1.000
_cell.angle_alpha   90.00
_cell.angle_beta   90.00
_cell.angle_gamma   90.00
#
_symmetry.space_group_name_H-M   'P 1'
#
loop_
_entity.id
_entity.type
_entity.pdbx_description
1 polymer ?
#
loop_
_entity_poly.entity_id
_entity_poly.type
_entity_poly.pdbx_seq_one_letter_code
_entity_poly.pdbx_strand_id
1 'polypeptide(L)'
;LTYSLNEANNLYFSYARANREPNRNDYESGSPEPETLNDFELGWRYASPTIKVNANTYYMRYKNQLVLTGELNDVGAPLRKNVGDSYRLGLEVDATFFFADKFLLKPNLALSTNKNLDFYSQIDGEVQDLGHTNISYSPNFVAGNNFTYLPIRNLQLSFLSKYVSEQYLGNTDAESSKLDSYFVNDFNVQYTIETESFFKSIVLSGLVNNIFDAKYISNGYYYTYDVGNDDGSTTTFDGAGYYPQAGINFLVGATITF
;
A
#
# COMPACT_ATOMS: atom_id res chain seq x y z
N LEU A 1 16.24 -15.72 12.57
CA LEU A 1 17.00 -16.93 12.24
C LEU A 1 17.18 -16.99 10.72
N THR A 2 18.40 -17.23 10.26
CA THR A 2 18.70 -17.40 8.83
C THR A 2 19.43 -18.73 8.64
N TYR A 3 19.06 -19.46 7.61
CA TYR A 3 19.68 -20.74 7.23
C TYR A 3 20.07 -20.72 5.76
N SER A 4 21.35 -20.87 5.48
CA SER A 4 21.88 -20.95 4.10
C SER A 4 21.81 -22.38 3.60
N LEU A 5 20.97 -22.64 2.60
CA LEU A 5 20.86 -23.95 1.94
C LEU A 5 22.10 -24.21 1.06
N ASN A 6 22.58 -23.15 0.40
CA ASN A 6 23.80 -23.12 -0.40
C ASN A 6 24.18 -21.63 -0.63
N GLU A 7 25.21 -21.36 -1.43
CA GLU A 7 25.69 -20.00 -1.72
C GLU A 7 24.64 -19.10 -2.37
N ALA A 8 23.69 -19.66 -3.10
CA ALA A 8 22.65 -18.92 -3.82
C ALA A 8 21.31 -18.85 -3.06
N ASN A 9 21.05 -19.73 -2.09
CA ASN A 9 19.74 -19.89 -1.47
C ASN A 9 19.79 -19.74 0.05
N ASN A 10 18.98 -18.82 0.56
CA ASN A 10 18.83 -18.60 2.00
C ASN A 10 17.35 -18.65 2.38
N LEU A 11 17.06 -19.31 3.49
CA LEU A 11 15.78 -19.25 4.17
C LEU A 11 15.92 -18.38 5.42
N TYR A 12 14.85 -17.68 5.79
CA TYR A 12 14.80 -16.99 7.07
C TYR A 12 13.44 -17.15 7.74
N PHE A 13 13.46 -17.10 9.05
CA PHE A 13 12.29 -16.97 9.90
C PHE A 13 12.50 -15.79 10.84
N SER A 14 11.49 -14.94 10.96
CA SER A 14 11.46 -13.80 11.85
C SER A 14 10.22 -13.86 12.74
N TYR A 15 10.39 -13.45 14.00
CA TYR A 15 9.30 -13.11 14.90
C TYR A 15 9.60 -11.76 15.53
N ALA A 16 8.62 -10.88 15.48
CA ALA A 16 8.69 -9.58 16.12
C ALA A 16 7.42 -9.31 16.92
N ARG A 17 7.57 -8.59 18.03
CA ARG A 17 6.47 -8.04 18.80
C ARG A 17 6.64 -6.54 18.92
N ALA A 18 5.59 -5.80 18.57
CA ALA A 18 5.53 -4.36 18.71
C ALA A 18 4.30 -3.96 19.52
N ASN A 19 4.39 -2.81 20.20
CA ASN A 19 3.26 -2.19 20.88
C ASN A 19 3.17 -0.74 20.42
N ARG A 20 1.93 -0.25 20.27
CA ARG A 20 1.65 1.14 19.97
C ARG A 20 0.77 1.71 21.09
N GLU A 21 1.29 2.73 21.76
CA GLU A 21 0.50 3.49 22.71
C GLU A 21 -0.51 4.38 21.98
N PRO A 22 -1.73 4.54 22.51
CA PRO A 22 -2.68 5.53 22.03
C PRO A 22 -2.09 6.93 22.08
N ASN A 23 -2.35 7.74 21.07
CA ASN A 23 -1.97 9.13 21.05
C ASN A 23 -3.10 10.00 21.65
N ARG A 24 -2.85 11.32 21.83
CA ARG A 24 -3.82 12.23 22.41
C ARG A 24 -5.20 12.19 21.74
N ASN A 25 -5.24 12.11 20.41
CA ASN A 25 -6.50 12.12 19.67
C ASN A 25 -7.30 10.83 19.84
N ASP A 26 -6.61 9.72 20.13
CA ASP A 26 -7.29 8.43 20.36
C ASP A 26 -8.12 8.46 21.67
N TYR A 27 -7.74 9.31 22.66
CA TYR A 27 -8.50 9.50 23.90
C TYR A 27 -9.78 10.34 23.73
N GLU A 28 -10.00 10.97 22.60
CA GLU A 28 -11.24 11.72 22.35
C GLU A 28 -12.46 10.82 22.24
N SER A 29 -12.27 9.54 21.88
CA SER A 29 -13.33 8.53 21.78
C SER A 29 -13.45 7.62 23.01
N GLY A 30 -12.76 7.91 24.10
CA GLY A 30 -12.83 7.15 25.36
C GLY A 30 -11.47 6.84 25.97
N SER A 31 -11.33 5.64 26.56
CA SER A 31 -10.09 5.17 27.19
C SER A 31 -9.52 4.03 26.34
N PRO A 32 -8.76 4.31 25.30
CA PRO A 32 -8.20 3.30 24.41
C PRO A 32 -7.11 2.49 25.12
N GLU A 33 -7.01 1.21 24.75
CA GLU A 33 -5.94 0.32 25.16
C GLU A 33 -4.78 0.33 24.16
N PRO A 34 -3.54 0.04 24.60
CA PRO A 34 -2.41 -0.13 23.69
C PRO A 34 -2.63 -1.25 22.67
N GLU A 35 -2.30 -0.96 21.44
CA GLU A 35 -2.29 -1.95 20.35
C GLU A 35 -1.05 -2.84 20.46
N THR A 36 -1.20 -4.14 20.28
CA THR A 36 -0.08 -5.09 20.23
C THR A 36 -0.09 -5.83 18.89
N LEU A 37 1.07 -5.89 18.25
CA LEU A 37 1.35 -6.69 17.06
C LEU A 37 2.26 -7.85 17.41
N ASN A 38 1.91 -9.06 16.96
CA ASN A 38 2.81 -10.20 16.82
C ASN A 38 2.95 -10.50 15.33
N ASP A 39 4.17 -10.47 14.84
CA ASP A 39 4.52 -10.63 13.43
C ASP A 39 5.42 -11.86 13.25
N PHE A 40 4.99 -12.76 12.39
CA PHE A 40 5.71 -13.98 12.01
C PHE A 40 6.00 -13.93 10.52
N GLU A 41 7.26 -14.08 10.15
CA GLU A 41 7.67 -14.08 8.76
C GLU A 41 8.48 -15.33 8.42
N LEU A 42 8.24 -15.86 7.23
CA LEU A 42 9.05 -16.93 6.62
C LEU A 42 9.40 -16.52 5.20
N GLY A 43 10.68 -16.45 4.91
CA GLY A 43 11.13 -16.00 3.60
C GLY A 43 12.21 -16.87 2.98
N TRP A 44 12.28 -16.77 1.66
CA TRP A 44 13.29 -17.37 0.82
C TRP A 44 13.96 -16.31 -0.05
N ARG A 45 15.28 -16.36 -0.11
CA ARG A 45 16.08 -15.47 -0.97
C ARG A 45 16.95 -16.31 -1.88
N TYR A 46 16.86 -16.03 -3.17
CA TYR A 46 17.72 -16.59 -4.19
C TYR A 46 18.54 -15.49 -4.86
N ALA A 47 19.83 -15.72 -5.06
CA ALA A 47 20.69 -14.77 -5.77
C ALA A 47 21.69 -15.52 -6.67
N SER A 48 21.70 -15.12 -7.94
CA SER A 48 22.72 -15.47 -8.92
C SER A 48 23.18 -14.21 -9.66
N PRO A 49 24.19 -14.26 -10.52
CA PRO A 49 24.63 -13.07 -11.27
C PRO A 49 23.54 -12.40 -12.11
N THR A 50 22.56 -13.16 -12.59
CA THR A 50 21.51 -12.67 -13.51
C THR A 50 20.10 -12.72 -12.92
N ILE A 51 19.89 -13.40 -11.79
CA ILE A 51 18.57 -13.57 -11.18
C ILE A 51 18.67 -13.31 -9.69
N LYS A 52 17.77 -12.49 -9.16
CA LYS A 52 17.52 -12.36 -7.74
C LYS A 52 16.03 -12.53 -7.50
N VAL A 53 15.65 -13.26 -6.46
CA VAL A 53 14.27 -13.46 -6.05
C VAL A 53 14.21 -13.39 -4.54
N ASN A 54 13.27 -12.63 -4.02
CA ASN A 54 12.88 -12.65 -2.61
C ASN A 54 11.40 -13.02 -2.55
N ALA A 55 11.06 -14.00 -1.73
CA ALA A 55 9.69 -14.36 -1.41
C ALA A 55 9.54 -14.37 0.10
N ASN A 56 8.51 -13.70 0.60
CA ASN A 56 8.19 -13.61 2.01
C ASN A 56 6.71 -13.91 2.23
N THR A 57 6.40 -14.81 3.15
CA THR A 57 5.06 -14.95 3.70
C THR A 57 5.05 -14.44 5.12
N TYR A 58 3.99 -13.74 5.48
CA TYR A 58 3.85 -13.14 6.81
C TYR A 58 2.47 -13.41 7.39
N TYR A 59 2.43 -13.49 8.72
CA TYR A 59 1.21 -13.50 9.50
C TYR A 59 1.35 -12.50 10.65
N MET A 60 0.63 -11.39 10.53
CA MET A 60 0.58 -10.32 11.51
C MET A 60 -0.73 -10.42 12.29
N ARG A 61 -0.66 -10.65 13.59
CA ARG A 61 -1.81 -10.64 14.47
C ARG A 61 -1.79 -9.45 15.38
N TYR A 62 -2.84 -8.67 15.31
CA TYR A 62 -3.08 -7.50 16.15
C TYR A 62 -4.06 -7.81 17.25
N LYS A 63 -3.81 -7.28 18.44
CA LYS A 63 -4.74 -7.16 19.55
C LYS A 63 -5.03 -5.71 19.82
N ASN A 64 -6.30 -5.40 20.11
CA ASN A 64 -6.75 -4.04 20.41
C ASN A 64 -6.34 -3.03 19.32
N GLN A 65 -6.48 -3.40 18.06
CA GLN A 65 -6.09 -2.52 16.96
C GLN A 65 -6.89 -1.20 17.00
N LEU A 66 -6.17 -0.07 16.96
CA LEU A 66 -6.75 1.27 16.89
C LEU A 66 -7.05 1.64 15.44
N VAL A 67 -8.31 1.60 15.04
CA VAL A 67 -8.75 1.87 13.67
C VAL A 67 -9.70 3.06 13.60
N LEU A 68 -9.80 3.65 12.42
CA LEU A 68 -10.80 4.66 12.10
C LEU A 68 -12.20 4.01 12.12
N THR A 69 -13.12 4.59 12.89
CA THR A 69 -14.51 4.11 12.96
C THR A 69 -15.41 4.65 11.85
N GLY A 70 -14.98 5.72 11.18
CA GLY A 70 -15.80 6.54 10.29
C GLY A 70 -16.43 7.73 11.01
N GLU A 71 -16.56 7.70 12.34
CA GLU A 71 -17.10 8.80 13.13
C GLU A 71 -16.13 10.00 13.13
N LEU A 72 -16.68 11.18 13.25
CA LEU A 72 -15.96 12.45 13.38
C LEU A 72 -16.23 13.06 14.75
N ASN A 73 -15.24 13.75 15.31
CA ASN A 73 -15.44 14.55 16.52
C ASN A 73 -16.12 15.90 16.19
N ASP A 74 -16.39 16.71 17.21
CA ASP A 74 -17.08 18.01 17.11
C ASP A 74 -16.38 19.03 16.16
N VAL A 75 -15.12 18.80 15.84
CA VAL A 75 -14.34 19.65 14.92
C VAL A 75 -14.07 18.98 13.57
N GLY A 76 -14.71 17.82 13.30
CA GLY A 76 -14.60 17.09 12.04
C GLY A 76 -13.34 16.25 11.91
N ALA A 77 -12.61 15.97 13.00
CA ALA A 77 -11.45 15.08 12.96
C ALA A 77 -11.89 13.61 13.12
N PRO A 78 -11.27 12.67 12.37
CA PRO A 78 -11.62 11.26 12.44
C PRO A 78 -11.31 10.64 13.80
N LEU A 79 -12.27 9.90 14.34
CA LEU A 79 -12.14 9.17 15.61
C LEU A 79 -11.59 7.76 15.38
N ARG A 80 -10.82 7.27 16.37
CA ARG A 80 -10.32 5.90 16.44
C ARG A 80 -10.78 5.22 17.70
N LYS A 81 -11.08 3.94 17.57
CA LYS A 81 -11.42 3.04 18.70
C LYS A 81 -10.67 1.72 18.57
N ASN A 82 -10.47 1.03 19.69
CA ASN A 82 -10.04 -0.36 19.63
C ASN A 82 -11.20 -1.22 19.13
N VAL A 83 -10.95 -2.02 18.09
CA VAL A 83 -11.97 -2.87 17.47
C VAL A 83 -11.67 -4.37 17.65
N GLY A 84 -11.00 -4.69 18.74
CA GLY A 84 -10.65 -6.08 19.02
C GLY A 84 -9.44 -6.57 18.22
N ASP A 85 -9.51 -7.84 17.82
CA ASP A 85 -8.42 -8.52 17.13
C ASP A 85 -8.55 -8.34 15.60
N SER A 86 -7.40 -8.31 14.94
CA SER A 86 -7.33 -8.33 13.48
C SER A 86 -6.12 -9.10 13.00
N TYR A 87 -6.06 -9.41 11.72
CA TYR A 87 -4.89 -10.04 11.14
C TYR A 87 -4.61 -9.56 9.72
N ARG A 88 -3.34 -9.69 9.34
CA ARG A 88 -2.87 -9.60 7.97
C ARG A 88 -2.09 -10.87 7.66
N LEU A 89 -2.45 -11.56 6.60
CA LEU A 89 -1.75 -12.74 6.10
C LEU A 89 -1.44 -12.53 4.63
N GLY A 90 -0.19 -12.71 4.22
CA GLY A 90 0.18 -12.44 2.85
C GLY A 90 1.42 -13.15 2.36
N LEU A 91 1.60 -13.07 1.06
CA LEU A 91 2.78 -13.45 0.30
C LEU A 91 3.27 -12.26 -0.51
N GLU A 92 4.51 -11.90 -0.33
CA GLU A 92 5.20 -10.87 -1.11
C GLU A 92 6.33 -11.52 -1.91
N VAL A 93 6.42 -11.19 -3.18
CA VAL A 93 7.51 -11.64 -4.05
C VAL A 93 8.04 -10.45 -4.82
N ASP A 94 9.35 -10.27 -4.81
CA ASP A 94 10.06 -9.40 -5.73
C ASP A 94 11.16 -10.17 -6.44
N ALA A 95 11.39 -9.84 -7.69
CA ALA A 95 12.44 -10.46 -8.47
C ALA A 95 13.18 -9.45 -9.36
N THR A 96 14.39 -9.81 -9.73
CA THR A 96 15.20 -9.09 -10.71
C THR A 96 15.77 -10.10 -11.68
N PHE A 97 15.52 -9.89 -12.95
CA PHE A 97 16.06 -10.69 -14.05
C PHE A 97 16.87 -9.78 -14.97
N PHE A 98 18.14 -10.12 -15.16
CA PHE A 98 18.99 -9.44 -16.14
C PHE A 98 19.32 -10.43 -17.25
N PHE A 99 18.98 -10.10 -18.50
CA PHE A 99 19.14 -11.00 -19.64
C PHE A 99 19.54 -10.27 -20.92
N ALA A 100 20.24 -11.02 -21.79
CA ALA A 100 20.79 -10.52 -23.04
C ALA A 100 21.62 -9.23 -22.91
N ASP A 101 22.26 -9.01 -21.75
CA ASP A 101 23.09 -7.84 -21.40
C ASP A 101 22.44 -6.48 -21.60
N LYS A 102 21.14 -6.45 -21.88
CA LYS A 102 20.39 -5.23 -22.23
C LYS A 102 19.03 -5.10 -21.55
N PHE A 103 18.51 -6.17 -21.00
CA PHE A 103 17.16 -6.16 -20.45
C PHE A 103 17.18 -6.43 -18.95
N LEU A 104 16.48 -5.60 -18.22
CA LEU A 104 16.27 -5.72 -16.79
C LEU A 104 14.77 -5.75 -16.51
N LEU A 105 14.30 -6.84 -15.94
CA LEU A 105 12.91 -7.02 -15.53
C LEU A 105 12.85 -7.10 -14.02
N LYS A 106 12.04 -6.25 -13.38
CA LYS A 106 11.84 -6.19 -11.93
C LYS A 106 10.36 -6.28 -11.59
N PRO A 107 9.76 -7.47 -11.65
CA PRO A 107 8.40 -7.67 -11.17
C PRO A 107 8.36 -7.71 -9.66
N ASN A 108 7.23 -7.25 -9.10
CA ASN A 108 6.87 -7.46 -7.71
C ASN A 108 5.36 -7.75 -7.61
N LEU A 109 4.97 -8.50 -6.59
CA LEU A 109 3.59 -8.77 -6.26
C LEU A 109 3.41 -8.94 -4.76
N ALA A 110 2.24 -8.54 -4.27
CA ALA A 110 1.75 -8.83 -2.95
C ALA A 110 0.33 -9.40 -3.05
N LEU A 111 0.13 -10.56 -2.45
CA LEU A 111 -1.17 -11.19 -2.25
C LEU A 111 -1.43 -11.21 -0.76
N SER A 112 -2.58 -10.69 -0.31
CA SER A 112 -2.88 -10.66 1.11
C SER A 112 -4.36 -10.81 1.40
N THR A 113 -4.66 -11.16 2.64
CA THR A 113 -5.98 -11.02 3.25
C THR A 113 -5.81 -10.25 4.56
N ASN A 114 -6.62 -9.20 4.73
CA ASN A 114 -6.50 -8.24 5.79
C ASN A 114 -7.87 -8.06 6.44
N LYS A 115 -8.07 -8.59 7.65
CA LYS A 115 -9.40 -8.65 8.27
C LYS A 115 -9.39 -8.18 9.72
N ASN A 116 -10.38 -7.38 10.07
CA ASN A 116 -10.86 -7.27 11.43
C ASN A 116 -11.65 -8.55 11.74
N LEU A 117 -11.57 -9.07 12.96
CA LEU A 117 -12.23 -10.34 13.32
C LEU A 117 -13.60 -10.12 13.95
N ASP A 118 -13.72 -9.09 14.79
CA ASP A 118 -14.96 -8.77 15.51
C ASP A 118 -15.12 -7.24 15.46
N PHE A 119 -15.60 -6.74 14.31
CA PHE A 119 -15.76 -5.29 14.12
C PHE A 119 -17.13 -4.84 14.58
N TYR A 120 -17.16 -3.94 15.55
CA TYR A 120 -18.38 -3.30 16.05
C TYR A 120 -18.45 -1.86 15.55
N SER A 121 -19.60 -1.46 15.04
CA SER A 121 -19.89 -0.08 14.64
C SER A 121 -21.18 0.40 15.24
N GLN A 122 -21.29 1.68 15.53
CA GLN A 122 -22.55 2.30 15.90
C GLN A 122 -23.33 2.63 14.63
N ILE A 123 -24.51 2.06 14.49
CA ILE A 123 -25.40 2.26 13.35
C ILE A 123 -26.81 2.44 13.90
N ASP A 124 -27.47 3.52 13.49
CA ASP A 124 -28.83 3.90 13.91
C ASP A 124 -28.97 4.00 15.44
N GLY A 125 -27.91 4.48 16.12
CA GLY A 125 -27.87 4.65 17.57
C GLY A 125 -27.58 3.35 18.34
N GLU A 126 -27.45 2.21 17.67
CA GLU A 126 -27.17 0.91 18.28
C GLU A 126 -25.80 0.37 17.89
N VAL A 127 -25.12 -0.34 18.81
CA VAL A 127 -23.86 -1.03 18.51
C VAL A 127 -24.19 -2.33 17.78
N GLN A 128 -23.77 -2.42 16.53
CA GLN A 128 -23.94 -3.59 15.68
C GLN A 128 -22.63 -4.36 15.51
N ASP A 129 -22.70 -5.67 15.60
CA ASP A 129 -21.59 -6.59 15.29
C ASP A 129 -21.60 -6.84 13.78
N LEU A 130 -20.57 -6.31 13.08
CA LEU A 130 -20.36 -6.52 11.65
C LEU A 130 -19.49 -7.76 11.37
N GLY A 131 -19.00 -8.43 12.41
CA GLY A 131 -18.14 -9.61 12.28
C GLY A 131 -16.82 -9.34 11.58
N HIS A 132 -16.53 -10.17 10.58
CA HIS A 132 -15.28 -10.04 9.82
C HIS A 132 -15.40 -9.00 8.71
N THR A 133 -14.70 -7.87 8.85
CA THR A 133 -14.65 -6.81 7.84
C THR A 133 -13.25 -6.65 7.24
N ASN A 134 -13.15 -5.99 6.08
CA ASN A 134 -11.86 -5.65 5.51
C ASN A 134 -11.21 -4.49 6.28
N ILE A 135 -9.88 -4.56 6.44
CA ILE A 135 -9.13 -3.45 6.99
C ILE A 135 -9.03 -2.36 5.91
N SER A 136 -9.32 -1.12 6.29
CA SER A 136 -9.24 0.03 5.37
C SER A 136 -7.86 0.18 4.73
N TYR A 137 -7.81 0.68 3.49
CA TYR A 137 -6.60 0.90 2.69
C TYR A 137 -5.70 -0.33 2.55
N SER A 138 -6.30 -1.52 2.49
CA SER A 138 -5.59 -2.78 2.45
C SER A 138 -6.05 -3.64 1.27
N PRO A 139 -5.60 -3.34 0.03
CA PRO A 139 -5.95 -4.13 -1.13
C PRO A 139 -5.41 -5.55 -1.02
N ASN A 140 -6.18 -6.53 -1.51
CA ASN A 140 -5.78 -7.94 -1.42
C ASN A 140 -4.74 -8.33 -2.47
N PHE A 141 -4.61 -7.56 -3.55
CA PHE A 141 -3.62 -7.80 -4.59
C PHE A 141 -3.00 -6.51 -5.09
N VAL A 142 -1.68 -6.44 -5.06
CA VAL A 142 -0.88 -5.37 -5.68
C VAL A 142 0.20 -6.03 -6.52
N ALA A 143 0.35 -5.58 -7.77
CA ALA A 143 1.43 -6.02 -8.63
C ALA A 143 2.10 -4.83 -9.31
N GLY A 144 3.40 -4.92 -9.50
CA GLY A 144 4.19 -3.94 -10.21
C GLY A 144 5.25 -4.58 -11.08
N ASN A 145 5.72 -3.84 -12.04
CA ASN A 145 6.85 -4.23 -12.86
C ASN A 145 7.62 -3.00 -13.33
N ASN A 146 8.94 -3.14 -13.37
CA ASN A 146 9.80 -2.20 -14.08
C ASN A 146 10.59 -2.98 -15.14
N PHE A 147 10.22 -2.80 -16.40
CA PHE A 147 10.95 -3.34 -17.53
C PHE A 147 11.87 -2.27 -18.10
N THR A 148 13.18 -2.51 -18.04
CA THR A 148 14.21 -1.59 -18.54
C THR A 148 14.94 -2.20 -19.72
N TYR A 149 15.09 -1.42 -20.78
CA TYR A 149 15.88 -1.72 -21.96
C TYR A 149 17.07 -0.76 -22.09
N LEU A 150 18.25 -1.31 -22.25
CA LEU A 150 19.53 -0.60 -22.41
C LEU A 150 20.05 -0.80 -23.85
N PRO A 151 19.51 -0.06 -24.86
CA PRO A 151 19.90 -0.25 -26.25
C PRO A 151 21.38 0.04 -26.49
N ILE A 152 21.90 1.05 -25.82
CA ILE A 152 23.30 1.45 -25.79
C ILE A 152 23.69 1.81 -24.35
N ARG A 153 25.00 1.90 -24.08
CA ARG A 153 25.56 2.10 -22.74
C ARG A 153 24.95 3.30 -21.98
N ASN A 154 24.66 4.38 -22.72
CA ASN A 154 24.27 5.65 -22.12
C ASN A 154 22.76 5.94 -22.20
N LEU A 155 21.96 5.03 -22.77
CA LEU A 155 20.51 5.20 -22.92
C LEU A 155 19.75 4.10 -22.16
N GLN A 156 18.86 4.53 -21.29
CA GLN A 156 17.95 3.66 -20.55
C GLN A 156 16.51 4.04 -20.89
N LEU A 157 15.73 3.04 -21.27
CA LEU A 157 14.29 3.14 -21.50
C LEU A 157 13.60 2.23 -20.50
N SER A 158 12.69 2.77 -19.71
CA SER A 158 11.99 1.98 -18.67
C SER A 158 10.48 2.13 -18.82
N PHE A 159 9.79 0.99 -18.79
CA PHE A 159 8.33 0.90 -18.77
C PHE A 159 7.90 0.35 -17.42
N LEU A 160 7.15 1.16 -16.67
CA LEU A 160 6.67 0.84 -15.35
C LEU A 160 5.18 0.53 -15.43
N SER A 161 4.76 -0.54 -14.75
CA SER A 161 3.36 -0.94 -14.67
C SER A 161 2.98 -1.16 -13.22
N LYS A 162 1.78 -0.72 -12.82
CA LYS A 162 1.25 -0.94 -11.48
C LYS A 162 -0.23 -1.29 -11.55
N TYR A 163 -0.58 -2.39 -10.90
CA TYR A 163 -1.95 -2.80 -10.66
C TYR A 163 -2.24 -2.80 -9.15
N VAL A 164 -3.39 -2.30 -8.76
CA VAL A 164 -3.91 -2.36 -7.40
C VAL A 164 -5.36 -2.86 -7.49
N SER A 165 -5.69 -3.89 -6.71
CA SER A 165 -7.07 -4.38 -6.62
C SER A 165 -7.97 -3.39 -5.88
N GLU A 166 -9.27 -3.65 -5.90
CA GLU A 166 -10.23 -2.92 -5.09
C GLU A 166 -9.86 -2.93 -3.61
N GLN A 167 -10.27 -1.88 -2.89
CA GLN A 167 -10.06 -1.74 -1.45
C GLN A 167 -11.14 -0.83 -0.86
N TYR A 168 -11.25 -0.82 0.46
CA TYR A 168 -12.20 0.04 1.17
C TYR A 168 -11.50 1.21 1.86
N LEU A 169 -12.16 2.36 1.90
CA LEU A 169 -11.70 3.55 2.65
C LEU A 169 -12.04 3.44 4.15
N GLY A 170 -13.11 2.71 4.48
CA GLY A 170 -13.58 2.43 5.83
C GLY A 170 -13.34 0.98 6.25
N ASN A 171 -13.68 0.66 7.49
CA ASN A 171 -13.57 -0.69 8.07
C ASN A 171 -14.94 -1.40 8.19
N THR A 172 -16.00 -0.85 7.60
CA THR A 172 -17.38 -1.37 7.70
C THR A 172 -17.82 -2.17 6.49
N ASP A 173 -16.95 -2.31 5.47
CA ASP A 173 -17.28 -2.90 4.16
C ASP A 173 -18.44 -2.20 3.43
N ALA A 174 -18.72 -0.93 3.76
CA ALA A 174 -19.71 -0.14 3.09
C ALA A 174 -19.35 0.06 1.61
N GLU A 175 -20.30 -0.20 0.71
CA GLU A 175 -20.06 -0.09 -0.75
C GLU A 175 -19.69 1.36 -1.15
N SER A 176 -20.24 2.36 -0.44
CA SER A 176 -19.89 3.79 -0.59
C SER A 176 -18.41 4.09 -0.28
N SER A 177 -17.73 3.24 0.50
CA SER A 177 -16.31 3.38 0.84
C SER A 177 -15.36 2.63 -0.08
N LYS A 178 -15.88 1.95 -1.10
CA LYS A 178 -15.10 1.11 -2.00
C LYS A 178 -14.39 1.92 -3.06
N LEU A 179 -13.11 1.63 -3.28
CA LEU A 179 -12.32 2.10 -4.40
C LEU A 179 -12.15 0.97 -5.41
N ASP A 180 -12.42 1.25 -6.68
CA ASP A 180 -12.21 0.32 -7.77
C ASP A 180 -10.72 -0.01 -7.98
N SER A 181 -10.46 -1.18 -8.55
CA SER A 181 -9.13 -1.56 -8.99
C SER A 181 -8.64 -0.66 -10.13
N TYR A 182 -7.33 -0.49 -10.23
CA TYR A 182 -6.75 0.27 -11.33
C TYR A 182 -5.45 -0.33 -11.84
N PHE A 183 -5.15 -0.02 -13.11
CA PHE A 183 -3.89 -0.35 -13.77
C PHE A 183 -3.34 0.90 -14.45
N VAL A 184 -2.12 1.29 -14.08
CA VAL A 184 -1.45 2.48 -14.58
C VAL A 184 -0.06 2.15 -15.08
N ASN A 185 0.38 2.86 -16.12
CA ASN A 185 1.67 2.66 -16.74
C ASN A 185 2.38 3.99 -16.96
N ASP A 186 3.69 3.98 -16.70
CA ASP A 186 4.57 5.12 -16.91
C ASP A 186 5.71 4.73 -17.83
N PHE A 187 6.24 5.71 -18.56
CA PHE A 187 7.43 5.54 -19.39
C PHE A 187 8.51 6.54 -19.00
N ASN A 188 9.71 6.02 -18.76
CA ASN A 188 10.87 6.82 -18.38
C ASN A 188 11.99 6.63 -19.40
N VAL A 189 12.65 7.73 -19.76
CA VAL A 189 13.86 7.74 -20.56
C VAL A 189 14.97 8.47 -19.83
N GLN A 190 16.18 7.91 -19.83
CA GLN A 190 17.38 8.58 -19.31
C GLN A 190 18.51 8.44 -20.31
N TYR A 191 19.16 9.57 -20.59
CA TYR A 191 20.35 9.62 -21.45
C TYR A 191 21.50 10.30 -20.72
N THR A 192 22.61 9.59 -20.58
CA THR A 192 23.81 10.07 -19.90
C THR A 192 24.82 10.55 -20.92
N ILE A 193 25.22 11.80 -20.82
CA ILE A 193 26.31 12.42 -21.58
C ILE A 193 27.53 12.44 -20.66
N GLU A 194 28.54 11.62 -20.96
CA GLU A 194 29.83 11.68 -20.29
C GLU A 194 30.66 12.78 -20.93
N THR A 195 31.31 13.62 -20.13
CA THR A 195 32.14 14.70 -20.62
C THR A 195 33.53 14.64 -19.97
N GLU A 196 34.57 15.05 -20.70
CA GLU A 196 35.93 15.18 -20.17
C GLU A 196 36.28 16.62 -19.78
N SER A 197 35.25 17.49 -19.60
CA SER A 197 35.38 18.92 -19.33
C SER A 197 35.19 19.22 -17.83
N PHE A 198 34.75 20.45 -17.53
CA PHE A 198 34.41 20.89 -16.16
C PHE A 198 33.32 20.04 -15.49
N PHE A 199 32.39 19.49 -16.27
CA PHE A 199 31.40 18.54 -15.79
C PHE A 199 31.88 17.11 -16.04
N LYS A 200 31.59 16.18 -15.10
CA LYS A 200 31.83 14.76 -15.28
C LYS A 200 30.75 14.10 -16.12
N SER A 201 29.51 14.47 -15.87
CA SER A 201 28.38 13.94 -16.64
C SER A 201 27.16 14.84 -16.60
N ILE A 202 26.31 14.72 -17.61
CA ILE A 202 24.98 15.33 -17.68
C ILE A 202 23.99 14.18 -17.93
N VAL A 203 23.03 13.99 -17.04
CA VAL A 203 21.92 13.03 -17.21
C VAL A 203 20.67 13.81 -17.61
N LEU A 204 20.20 13.58 -18.82
CA LEU A 204 18.89 14.07 -19.26
C LEU A 204 17.83 13.02 -18.95
N SER A 205 16.73 13.43 -18.35
CA SER A 205 15.63 12.55 -17.99
C SER A 205 14.30 13.06 -18.52
N GLY A 206 13.46 12.13 -18.99
CA GLY A 206 12.08 12.37 -19.38
C GLY A 206 11.19 11.30 -18.78
N LEU A 207 10.05 11.69 -18.20
CA LEU A 207 9.06 10.81 -17.61
C LEU A 207 7.69 11.19 -18.16
N VAL A 208 6.97 10.21 -18.68
CA VAL A 208 5.55 10.31 -19.02
C VAL A 208 4.79 9.44 -18.04
N ASN A 209 4.05 10.07 -17.15
CA ASN A 209 3.18 9.38 -16.20
C ASN A 209 1.84 9.06 -16.85
N ASN A 210 1.26 7.93 -16.46
CA ASN A 210 -0.06 7.49 -16.89
C ASN A 210 -0.21 7.57 -18.43
N ILE A 211 0.70 6.90 -19.13
CA ILE A 211 0.85 6.99 -20.61
C ILE A 211 -0.43 6.62 -21.38
N PHE A 212 -1.32 5.82 -20.78
CA PHE A 212 -2.61 5.42 -21.36
C PHE A 212 -3.78 6.27 -20.90
N ASP A 213 -3.53 7.37 -20.16
CA ASP A 213 -4.53 8.30 -19.62
C ASP A 213 -5.66 7.60 -18.84
N ALA A 214 -5.32 6.55 -18.07
CA ALA A 214 -6.29 5.84 -17.25
C ALA A 214 -6.93 6.81 -16.21
N LYS A 215 -8.24 6.76 -16.07
CA LYS A 215 -8.97 7.52 -15.05
C LYS A 215 -9.14 6.63 -13.82
N TYR A 216 -8.52 7.02 -12.70
CA TYR A 216 -8.57 6.21 -11.48
C TYR A 216 -8.50 7.07 -10.23
N ILE A 217 -8.96 6.47 -9.13
CA ILE A 217 -8.95 7.04 -7.79
C ILE A 217 -8.10 6.09 -6.93
N SER A 218 -7.02 6.58 -6.34
CA SER A 218 -6.14 5.78 -5.50
C SER A 218 -6.30 6.04 -4.01
N ASN A 219 -7.04 7.08 -3.64
CA ASN A 219 -7.21 7.52 -2.27
C ASN A 219 -8.50 8.32 -2.10
N GLY A 220 -8.98 8.43 -0.86
CA GLY A 220 -10.17 9.16 -0.49
C GLY A 220 -10.30 9.20 1.03
N TYR A 221 -11.49 9.50 1.53
CA TYR A 221 -11.86 9.38 2.93
C TYR A 221 -13.32 8.92 3.04
N TYR A 222 -13.62 8.22 4.12
CA TYR A 222 -14.94 7.73 4.45
C TYR A 222 -15.32 8.26 5.82
N TYR A 223 -16.59 8.61 5.99
CA TYR A 223 -17.13 9.12 7.26
C TYR A 223 -18.58 8.67 7.46
N THR A 224 -18.98 8.62 8.72
CA THR A 224 -20.37 8.42 9.14
C THR A 224 -20.80 9.55 10.06
N TYR A 225 -22.10 9.85 10.07
CA TYR A 225 -22.70 10.79 11.02
C TYR A 225 -24.13 10.40 11.33
N ASP A 226 -24.55 10.71 12.55
CA ASP A 226 -25.85 10.38 13.06
C ASP A 226 -26.79 11.58 12.99
N VAL A 227 -28.03 11.35 12.60
CA VAL A 227 -29.11 12.35 12.60
C VAL A 227 -30.26 11.86 13.49
N GLY A 228 -30.60 12.64 14.48
CA GLY A 228 -31.78 12.39 15.33
C GLY A 228 -33.07 12.68 14.56
N ASN A 229 -34.02 11.78 14.62
CA ASN A 229 -35.36 11.92 14.02
C ASN A 229 -36.36 12.49 15.01
N ASP A 230 -37.49 13.04 14.53
CA ASP A 230 -38.55 13.61 15.34
C ASP A 230 -39.23 12.59 16.27
N ASP A 231 -39.16 11.31 15.95
CA ASP A 231 -39.68 10.21 16.76
C ASP A 231 -38.72 9.73 17.85
N GLY A 232 -37.53 10.36 17.98
CA GLY A 232 -36.51 10.06 18.95
C GLY A 232 -35.56 8.92 18.52
N SER A 233 -35.72 8.37 17.33
CA SER A 233 -34.76 7.43 16.73
C SER A 233 -33.56 8.17 16.16
N THR A 234 -32.48 7.43 15.83
CA THR A 234 -31.31 7.95 15.16
C THR A 234 -31.14 7.23 13.83
N THR A 235 -30.76 7.95 12.79
CA THR A 235 -30.36 7.38 11.50
C THR A 235 -28.91 7.72 11.23
N THR A 236 -28.10 6.69 10.98
CA THR A 236 -26.70 6.85 10.58
C THR A 236 -26.60 6.98 9.06
N PHE A 237 -25.98 8.04 8.61
CA PHE A 237 -25.63 8.28 7.22
C PHE A 237 -24.14 8.09 7.03
N ASP A 238 -23.76 7.63 5.86
CA ASP A 238 -22.37 7.51 5.45
C ASP A 238 -22.07 8.29 4.18
N GLY A 239 -20.80 8.61 3.97
CA GLY A 239 -20.33 9.30 2.79
C GLY A 239 -18.85 9.08 2.55
N ALA A 240 -18.42 9.34 1.32
CA ALA A 240 -17.03 9.28 0.95
C ALA A 240 -16.64 10.47 0.07
N GLY A 241 -15.39 10.90 0.21
CA GLY A 241 -14.76 11.84 -0.70
C GLY A 241 -13.57 11.20 -1.37
N TYR A 242 -13.32 11.55 -2.62
CA TYR A 242 -12.36 10.88 -3.47
C TYR A 242 -11.30 11.84 -4.00
N TYR A 243 -10.06 11.38 -4.11
CA TYR A 243 -8.94 12.12 -4.70
C TYR A 243 -8.56 11.49 -6.05
N PRO A 244 -9.13 11.99 -7.18
CA PRO A 244 -8.79 11.53 -8.50
C PRO A 244 -7.31 11.77 -8.81
N GLN A 245 -6.69 10.82 -9.47
CA GLN A 245 -5.31 10.95 -9.89
C GLN A 245 -5.22 11.69 -11.23
N ALA A 246 -4.05 12.31 -11.46
CA ALA A 246 -3.78 13.03 -12.70
C ALA A 246 -3.85 12.08 -13.91
N GLY A 247 -4.41 12.56 -15.01
CA GLY A 247 -4.29 11.93 -16.31
C GLY A 247 -2.84 11.93 -16.82
N ILE A 248 -2.66 11.68 -18.12
CA ILE A 248 -1.33 11.74 -18.73
C ILE A 248 -0.65 13.08 -18.43
N ASN A 249 0.59 13.02 -17.95
CA ASN A 249 1.42 14.19 -17.69
C ASN A 249 2.90 13.81 -17.89
N PHE A 250 3.78 14.82 -17.98
CA PHE A 250 5.19 14.58 -18.21
C PHE A 250 6.08 15.48 -17.37
N LEU A 251 7.28 15.00 -17.11
CA LEU A 251 8.36 15.70 -16.44
C LEU A 251 9.64 15.57 -17.28
N VAL A 252 10.43 16.64 -17.32
CA VAL A 252 11.77 16.63 -17.91
C VAL A 252 12.76 17.18 -16.91
N GLY A 253 13.98 16.63 -16.92
CA GLY A 253 15.01 17.02 -15.97
C GLY A 253 16.41 16.89 -16.56
N ALA A 254 17.35 17.62 -15.95
CA ALA A 254 18.78 17.49 -16.21
C ALA A 254 19.52 17.48 -14.88
N THR A 255 20.38 16.46 -14.68
CA THR A 255 21.28 16.37 -13.53
C THR A 255 22.70 16.54 -14.00
N ILE A 256 23.44 17.51 -13.42
CA ILE A 256 24.81 17.82 -13.77
C ILE A 256 25.71 17.41 -12.62
N THR A 257 26.73 16.58 -12.90
CA THR A 257 27.73 16.15 -11.93
C THR A 257 29.07 16.82 -12.29
N PHE A 258 29.70 17.42 -11.28
CA PHE A 258 30.98 18.14 -11.38
C PHE A 258 32.16 17.25 -10.98
#